data_3582d518734eae716f2d2f2749adcc76
#
_entry.id   3582d518734eae716f2d2f2749adcc76
#
_cell.length_a   1.000
_cell.length_b   1.000
_cell.length_c   1.000
_cell.angle_alpha   90.00
_cell.angle_beta   90.00
_cell.angle_gamma   90.00
#
_symmetry.space_group_name_H-M   'P 1'
#
loop_
_entity.id
_entity.type
_entity.pdbx_description
1 polymer ?
#
loop_
_entity_poly.entity_id
_entity_poly.type
_entity_poly.pdbx_seq_one_letter_code
_entity_poly.pdbx_strand_id
1 'polypeptide(L)'
;MKKLLYLFVLISNIVHSQEKKEIKGHTIVAKKIVIQDNIERVIYDYTQSDEMGLIKMHAPFGWTEPIIKAQFEIQGIVLKGLLGLQYENGEQNIVSGNGFVIPKNTVVRIFNAGEGELILIEVLRPAYKKELVQKIKNFKSKL
;
A
#
# COMPACT_ATOMS: atom_id res chain seq x y z
N MET A 1 -79.09 -3.60 -18.29
CA MET A 1 -78.27 -3.02 -17.20
C MET A 1 -76.94 -3.76 -17.12
N LYS A 2 -75.89 -3.13 -17.58
CA LYS A 2 -74.55 -3.72 -17.55
C LYS A 2 -73.88 -3.28 -16.25
N LYS A 3 -73.62 -4.21 -15.34
CA LYS A 3 -72.83 -3.96 -14.13
C LYS A 3 -71.37 -3.93 -14.49
N LEU A 4 -70.73 -2.74 -14.39
CA LEU A 4 -69.32 -2.53 -14.58
C LEU A 4 -68.58 -2.92 -13.28
N LEU A 5 -67.86 -4.03 -13.34
CA LEU A 5 -67.06 -4.51 -12.22
C LEU A 5 -65.70 -3.79 -12.24
N TYR A 6 -65.50 -2.82 -11.33
CA TYR A 6 -64.19 -2.17 -11.15
C TYR A 6 -63.30 -3.10 -10.36
N LEU A 7 -62.34 -3.71 -11.02
CA LEU A 7 -61.25 -4.46 -10.43
C LEU A 7 -60.20 -3.46 -9.91
N PHE A 8 -60.23 -3.20 -8.58
CA PHE A 8 -59.15 -2.45 -7.94
C PHE A 8 -57.92 -3.35 -7.83
N VAL A 9 -56.94 -3.14 -8.70
CA VAL A 9 -55.62 -3.74 -8.54
C VAL A 9 -54.85 -2.91 -7.49
N LEU A 10 -54.81 -3.38 -6.29
CA LEU A 10 -53.89 -2.87 -5.23
C LEU A 10 -52.47 -3.25 -5.61
N ILE A 11 -51.77 -2.35 -6.23
CA ILE A 11 -50.31 -2.45 -6.42
C ILE A 11 -49.71 -2.10 -5.04
N SER A 12 -49.40 -3.12 -4.25
CA SER A 12 -48.60 -2.98 -3.06
C SER A 12 -47.18 -2.68 -3.49
N ASN A 13 -46.79 -1.40 -3.44
CA ASN A 13 -45.43 -0.98 -3.52
C ASN A 13 -44.66 -1.55 -2.33
N ILE A 14 -44.01 -2.70 -2.52
CA ILE A 14 -43.01 -3.19 -1.59
C ILE A 14 -41.80 -2.23 -1.74
N VAL A 15 -41.79 -1.19 -0.93
CA VAL A 15 -40.61 -0.37 -0.74
C VAL A 15 -39.58 -1.27 -0.04
N HIS A 16 -38.69 -1.87 -0.80
CA HIS A 16 -37.46 -2.45 -0.24
C HIS A 16 -36.66 -1.29 0.30
N SER A 17 -36.83 -1.02 1.59
CA SER A 17 -35.91 -0.21 2.36
C SER A 17 -34.59 -0.99 2.40
N GLN A 18 -33.69 -0.69 1.48
CA GLN A 18 -32.29 -1.07 1.61
C GLN A 18 -31.80 -0.32 2.86
N GLU A 19 -31.66 -1.04 3.98
CA GLU A 19 -30.90 -0.53 5.12
C GLU A 19 -29.53 -0.13 4.59
N LYS A 20 -29.31 1.18 4.45
CA LYS A 20 -27.98 1.75 4.26
C LYS A 20 -27.19 1.34 5.49
N LYS A 21 -26.36 0.29 5.36
CA LYS A 21 -25.42 -0.11 6.39
C LYS A 21 -24.54 1.11 6.66
N GLU A 22 -24.77 1.78 7.78
CA GLU A 22 -24.00 2.95 8.19
C GLU A 22 -22.57 2.48 8.39
N ILE A 23 -21.66 2.92 7.50
CA ILE A 23 -20.23 2.62 7.61
C ILE A 23 -19.71 3.49 8.73
N LYS A 24 -19.60 2.92 9.93
CA LYS A 24 -18.95 3.59 11.06
C LYS A 24 -17.44 3.48 10.87
N GLY A 25 -16.79 4.64 10.72
CA GLY A 25 -15.33 4.72 10.80
C GLY A 25 -14.85 4.17 12.15
N HIS A 26 -13.71 3.49 12.17
CA HIS A 26 -13.10 2.96 13.39
C HIS A 26 -11.60 3.23 13.40
N THR A 27 -11.03 3.23 14.59
CA THR A 27 -9.58 3.34 14.77
C THR A 27 -8.91 2.01 14.45
N ILE A 28 -7.84 2.06 13.66
CA ILE A 28 -6.97 0.92 13.40
C ILE A 28 -5.73 1.05 14.28
N VAL A 29 -5.50 0.06 15.13
CA VAL A 29 -4.26 -0.05 15.89
C VAL A 29 -3.23 -0.82 15.06
N ALA A 30 -2.06 -0.23 14.85
CA ALA A 30 -1.02 -0.86 14.05
C ALA A 30 -0.47 -2.12 14.69
N LYS A 31 -0.20 -3.13 13.87
CA LYS A 31 0.65 -4.26 14.24
C LYS A 31 2.11 -3.85 14.08
N LYS A 32 2.85 -3.80 15.18
CA LYS A 32 4.29 -3.53 15.14
C LYS A 32 5.06 -4.79 14.71
N ILE A 33 5.88 -4.66 13.68
CA ILE A 33 6.74 -5.72 13.12
C ILE A 33 8.17 -5.21 13.12
N VAL A 34 9.06 -5.96 13.75
CA VAL A 34 10.51 -5.69 13.75
C VAL A 34 11.16 -6.64 12.75
N ILE A 35 11.85 -6.11 11.75
CA ILE A 35 12.56 -6.88 10.75
C ILE A 35 14.05 -6.70 10.98
N GLN A 36 14.73 -7.82 11.23
CA GLN A 36 16.17 -7.88 11.43
C GLN A 36 16.81 -8.50 10.19
N ASP A 37 17.15 -7.64 9.22
CA ASP A 37 17.99 -8.04 8.08
C ASP A 37 19.46 -7.70 8.38
N ASN A 38 20.09 -6.85 7.55
CA ASN A 38 21.41 -6.29 7.84
C ASN A 38 21.38 -5.29 9.01
N ILE A 39 20.33 -4.49 9.07
CA ILE A 39 20.04 -3.50 10.11
C ILE A 39 18.56 -3.59 10.46
N GLU A 40 18.25 -3.51 11.74
CA GLU A 40 16.86 -3.57 12.23
C GLU A 40 16.04 -2.38 11.72
N ARG A 41 14.86 -2.67 11.20
CA ARG A 41 13.83 -1.68 10.88
C ARG A 41 12.50 -2.04 11.53
N VAL A 42 11.66 -1.05 11.72
CA VAL A 42 10.32 -1.23 12.32
C VAL A 42 9.24 -0.86 11.33
N ILE A 43 8.29 -1.75 11.16
CA ILE A 43 7.08 -1.53 10.38
C ILE A 43 5.87 -1.47 11.31
N TYR A 44 5.04 -0.46 11.14
CA TYR A 44 3.73 -0.33 11.74
C TYR A 44 2.71 -0.63 10.64
N ASP A 45 2.08 -1.81 10.72
CA ASP A 45 1.16 -2.31 9.71
C ASP A 45 -0.29 -2.01 10.11
N TYR A 46 -0.98 -1.24 9.28
CA TYR A 46 -2.39 -0.84 9.41
C TYR A 46 -3.29 -1.55 8.39
N THR A 47 -2.78 -2.54 7.69
CA THR A 47 -3.47 -3.26 6.62
C THR A 47 -4.74 -3.96 7.15
N GLN A 48 -5.87 -3.78 6.45
CA GLN A 48 -7.16 -4.35 6.82
C GLN A 48 -7.72 -5.33 5.78
N SER A 49 -7.13 -5.38 4.58
CA SER A 49 -7.58 -6.26 3.50
C SER A 49 -6.42 -6.71 2.62
N ASP A 50 -6.66 -7.74 1.80
CA ASP A 50 -5.68 -8.19 0.79
C ASP A 50 -5.56 -7.25 -0.41
N GLU A 51 -6.50 -6.34 -0.59
CA GLU A 51 -6.52 -5.43 -1.74
C GLU A 51 -5.55 -4.26 -1.60
N MET A 52 -5.34 -3.80 -0.36
CA MET A 52 -4.51 -2.63 -0.08
C MET A 52 -3.79 -2.78 1.26
N GLY A 53 -2.47 -2.65 1.22
CA GLY A 53 -1.62 -2.50 2.40
C GLY A 53 -1.44 -1.02 2.75
N LEU A 54 -1.42 -0.70 4.04
CA LEU A 54 -1.07 0.61 4.57
C LEU A 54 -0.05 0.41 5.69
N ILE A 55 1.16 0.91 5.48
CA ILE A 55 2.25 0.75 6.43
C ILE A 55 2.95 2.08 6.71
N LYS A 56 3.51 2.21 7.90
CA LYS A 56 4.51 3.22 8.24
C LYS A 56 5.82 2.51 8.59
N MET A 57 6.91 2.92 7.99
CA MET A 57 8.22 2.34 8.22
C MET A 57 9.16 3.33 8.88
N HIS A 58 9.94 2.85 9.84
CA HIS A 58 11.10 3.50 10.43
C HIS A 58 12.33 2.69 10.07
N ALA A 59 13.24 3.27 9.32
CA ALA A 59 14.48 2.66 8.91
C ALA A 59 15.69 3.51 9.35
N PRO A 60 16.64 2.95 10.10
CA PRO A 60 17.80 3.70 10.57
C PRO A 60 18.78 4.00 9.46
N PHE A 61 19.77 4.84 9.75
CA PHE A 61 20.91 5.07 8.87
C PHE A 61 21.57 3.74 8.46
N GLY A 62 21.95 3.63 7.19
CA GLY A 62 22.60 2.45 6.62
C GLY A 62 21.65 1.32 6.21
N TRP A 63 20.35 1.44 6.49
CA TRP A 63 19.38 0.43 6.07
C TRP A 63 19.25 0.38 4.54
N THR A 64 19.19 -0.84 3.99
CA THR A 64 18.93 -1.11 2.57
C THR A 64 18.16 -2.41 2.40
N GLU A 65 17.19 -2.40 1.48
CA GLU A 65 16.58 -3.63 0.96
C GLU A 65 17.53 -4.34 0.00
N PRO A 66 17.38 -5.66 -0.20
CA PRO A 66 17.91 -6.31 -1.39
C PRO A 66 17.26 -5.72 -2.66
N ILE A 67 17.85 -5.96 -3.83
CA ILE A 67 17.18 -5.63 -5.09
C ILE A 67 15.95 -6.52 -5.20
N ILE A 68 14.78 -5.93 -5.41
CA ILE A 68 13.51 -6.64 -5.50
C ILE A 68 12.76 -6.32 -6.79
N LYS A 69 11.85 -7.23 -7.14
CA LYS A 69 10.79 -7.02 -8.13
C LYS A 69 9.49 -7.45 -7.48
N ALA A 70 8.59 -6.50 -7.20
CA ALA A 70 7.33 -6.75 -6.54
C ALA A 70 6.16 -6.76 -7.54
N GLN A 71 5.18 -7.64 -7.33
CA GLN A 71 3.95 -7.70 -8.12
C GLN A 71 2.86 -6.76 -7.59
N PHE A 72 3.20 -5.86 -6.69
CA PHE A 72 2.35 -4.77 -6.21
C PHE A 72 2.99 -3.42 -6.53
N GLU A 73 2.13 -2.41 -6.69
CA GLU A 73 2.55 -1.02 -6.74
C GLU A 73 2.82 -0.52 -5.33
N ILE A 74 3.85 0.29 -5.16
CA ILE A 74 4.15 1.01 -3.93
C ILE A 74 3.96 2.50 -4.21
N GLN A 75 3.05 3.14 -3.49
CA GLN A 75 2.90 4.59 -3.50
C GLN A 75 3.11 5.10 -2.08
N GLY A 76 3.94 6.13 -1.91
CA GLY A 76 4.26 6.58 -0.56
C GLY A 76 4.62 8.04 -0.47
N ILE A 77 4.87 8.47 0.77
CA ILE A 77 5.36 9.80 1.12
C ILE A 77 6.46 9.68 2.16
N VAL A 78 7.53 10.42 1.99
CA VAL A 78 8.62 10.52 2.95
C VAL A 78 8.24 11.56 4.01
N LEU A 79 8.13 11.13 5.26
CA LEU A 79 7.82 12.00 6.39
C LEU A 79 9.07 12.62 7.02
N LYS A 80 10.19 11.86 7.02
CA LYS A 80 11.46 12.28 7.59
C LYS A 80 12.62 11.59 6.88
N GLY A 81 13.73 12.28 6.70
CA GLY A 81 14.94 11.73 6.12
C GLY A 81 14.98 11.79 4.60
N LEU A 82 15.76 10.90 4.00
CA LEU A 82 16.02 10.84 2.57
C LEU A 82 15.85 9.39 2.08
N LEU A 83 14.85 9.16 1.22
CA LEU A 83 14.63 7.86 0.60
C LEU A 83 15.45 7.74 -0.68
N GLY A 84 16.23 6.67 -0.81
CA GLY A 84 16.92 6.30 -2.04
C GLY A 84 16.17 5.21 -2.80
N LEU A 85 15.98 5.41 -4.10
CA LEU A 85 15.43 4.42 -5.03
C LEU A 85 16.45 4.19 -6.15
N GLN A 86 17.10 3.04 -6.16
CA GLN A 86 18.06 2.65 -7.19
C GLN A 86 17.41 1.73 -8.20
N TYR A 87 17.51 2.11 -9.48
CA TYR A 87 17.05 1.35 -10.64
C TYR A 87 18.22 0.94 -11.53
N GLU A 88 17.97 0.13 -12.56
CA GLU A 88 19.01 -0.21 -13.56
C GLU A 88 19.60 1.03 -14.25
N ASN A 89 18.82 2.09 -14.42
CA ASN A 89 19.17 3.27 -15.20
C ASN A 89 19.62 4.46 -14.35
N GLY A 90 19.71 4.32 -13.05
CA GLY A 90 20.11 5.41 -12.17
C GLY A 90 19.44 5.36 -10.81
N GLU A 91 19.59 6.43 -10.08
CA GLU A 91 19.11 6.56 -8.72
C GLU A 91 18.28 7.84 -8.56
N GLN A 92 17.26 7.78 -7.72
CA GLN A 92 16.46 8.93 -7.32
C GLN A 92 16.47 9.05 -5.81
N ASN A 93 16.66 10.27 -5.32
CA ASN A 93 16.55 10.60 -3.92
C ASN A 93 15.32 11.44 -3.66
N ILE A 94 14.45 10.97 -2.77
CA ILE A 94 13.19 11.61 -2.42
C ILE A 94 13.33 12.23 -1.03
N VAL A 95 13.22 13.56 -0.96
CA VAL A 95 13.32 14.31 0.28
C VAL A 95 12.00 14.27 1.07
N SER A 96 12.10 14.55 2.37
CA SER A 96 10.93 14.69 3.25
C SER A 96 9.89 15.67 2.67
N GLY A 97 8.62 15.29 2.77
CA GLY A 97 7.47 16.01 2.22
C GLY A 97 7.09 15.63 0.78
N ASN A 98 7.96 14.92 0.06
CA ASN A 98 7.67 14.46 -1.30
C ASN A 98 7.13 13.04 -1.32
N GLY A 99 6.27 12.76 -2.32
CA GLY A 99 5.76 11.43 -2.61
C GLY A 99 6.60 10.69 -3.65
N PHE A 100 6.37 9.37 -3.76
CA PHE A 100 6.98 8.51 -4.75
C PHE A 100 6.00 7.42 -5.20
N VAL A 101 6.26 6.85 -6.37
CA VAL A 101 5.54 5.68 -6.90
C VAL A 101 6.55 4.70 -7.48
N ILE A 102 6.44 3.43 -7.10
CA ILE A 102 7.16 2.32 -7.70
C ILE A 102 6.10 1.43 -8.36
N PRO A 103 6.01 1.42 -9.70
CA PRO A 103 5.04 0.58 -10.41
C PRO A 103 5.29 -0.91 -10.18
N LYS A 104 4.23 -1.72 -10.35
CA LYS A 104 4.35 -3.19 -10.34
C LYS A 104 5.47 -3.67 -11.27
N ASN A 105 6.13 -4.72 -10.87
CA ASN A 105 7.17 -5.40 -11.65
C ASN A 105 8.41 -4.55 -11.96
N THR A 106 8.61 -3.44 -11.24
CA THR A 106 9.82 -2.63 -11.33
C THR A 106 10.94 -3.29 -10.53
N VAL A 107 12.13 -3.41 -11.13
CA VAL A 107 13.34 -3.86 -10.43
C VAL A 107 13.96 -2.66 -9.72
N VAL A 108 14.02 -2.70 -8.40
CA VAL A 108 14.43 -1.56 -7.58
C VAL A 108 15.15 -2.03 -6.31
N ARG A 109 16.08 -1.22 -5.82
CA ARG A 109 16.60 -1.26 -4.46
C ARG A 109 16.09 -0.03 -3.72
N ILE A 110 15.52 -0.24 -2.54
CA ILE A 110 15.00 0.81 -1.66
C ILE A 110 15.94 0.90 -0.46
N PHE A 111 16.36 2.11 -0.09
CA PHE A 111 17.32 2.30 1.00
C PHE A 111 17.20 3.67 1.65
N ASN A 112 17.76 3.81 2.84
CA ASN A 112 17.93 5.09 3.50
C ASN A 112 19.18 5.79 2.93
N ALA A 113 18.98 6.83 2.13
CA ALA A 113 20.06 7.60 1.50
C ALA A 113 20.57 8.76 2.38
N GLY A 114 19.94 8.98 3.55
CA GLY A 114 20.33 10.05 4.48
C GLY A 114 21.24 9.55 5.60
N GLU A 115 21.72 10.49 6.41
CA GLU A 115 22.57 10.21 7.56
C GLU A 115 21.78 9.98 8.87
N GLY A 116 20.47 10.18 8.85
CA GLY A 116 19.56 10.00 9.98
C GLY A 116 18.50 8.94 9.73
N GLU A 117 17.49 8.91 10.59
CA GLU A 117 16.35 8.02 10.46
C GLU A 117 15.48 8.39 9.25
N LEU A 118 15.06 7.38 8.48
CA LEU A 118 14.06 7.50 7.43
C LEU A 118 12.70 7.07 7.99
N ILE A 119 11.69 7.92 7.86
CA ILE A 119 10.30 7.58 8.17
C ILE A 119 9.45 7.83 6.93
N LEU A 120 8.67 6.83 6.53
CA LEU A 120 7.78 6.95 5.40
C LEU A 120 6.44 6.22 5.64
N ILE A 121 5.43 6.60 4.88
CA ILE A 121 4.16 5.88 4.77
C ILE A 121 4.08 5.33 3.36
N GLU A 122 3.64 4.08 3.25
CA GLU A 122 3.45 3.38 1.98
C GLU A 122 2.05 2.77 1.90
N VAL A 123 1.47 2.89 0.71
CA VAL A 123 0.29 2.15 0.27
C VAL A 123 0.74 1.13 -0.77
N LEU A 124 0.42 -0.14 -0.54
CA LEU A 124 0.74 -1.24 -1.44
C LEU A 124 -0.54 -1.76 -2.08
N ARG A 125 -0.53 -1.99 -3.40
CA ARG A 125 -1.69 -2.51 -4.14
C ARG A 125 -1.29 -3.64 -5.08
N PRO A 126 -1.69 -4.90 -4.79
CA PRO A 126 -2.36 -5.39 -3.57
C PRO A 126 -1.49 -5.30 -2.32
N ALA A 127 -2.04 -5.64 -1.15
CA ALA A 127 -1.30 -5.70 0.10
C ALA A 127 -0.10 -6.65 0.00
N TYR A 128 0.91 -6.42 0.85
CA TYR A 128 2.12 -7.25 0.88
C TYR A 128 1.79 -8.73 1.12
N LYS A 129 2.35 -9.57 0.26
CA LYS A 129 2.48 -11.02 0.47
C LYS A 129 3.87 -11.42 0.02
N LYS A 130 4.52 -12.31 0.78
CA LYS A 130 5.90 -12.74 0.51
C LYS A 130 6.07 -13.31 -0.90
N GLU A 131 5.10 -14.07 -1.38
CA GLU A 131 5.08 -14.69 -2.72
C GLU A 131 4.99 -13.69 -3.87
N LEU A 132 4.60 -12.43 -3.59
CA LEU A 132 4.55 -11.35 -4.58
C LEU A 132 5.89 -10.62 -4.75
N VAL A 133 6.92 -10.98 -3.98
CA VAL A 133 8.24 -10.34 -4.01
C VAL A 133 9.30 -11.31 -4.47
N GLN A 134 9.98 -10.97 -5.57
CA GLN A 134 11.13 -11.69 -6.07
C GLN A 134 12.41 -10.93 -5.70
N LYS A 135 13.37 -11.60 -5.06
CA LYS A 135 14.72 -11.05 -4.85
C LYS A 135 15.55 -11.23 -6.12
N ILE A 136 16.23 -10.17 -6.55
CA ILE A 136 17.09 -10.13 -7.73
C ILE A 136 18.55 -10.04 -7.27
N LYS A 137 19.43 -10.86 -7.82
CA LYS A 137 20.85 -10.87 -7.41
C LYS A 137 21.56 -9.57 -7.78
N ASN A 138 21.40 -9.15 -9.03
CA ASN A 138 22.06 -7.95 -9.57
C ASN A 138 21.12 -7.23 -10.55
N PHE A 139 21.31 -5.93 -10.73
CA PHE A 139 20.73 -5.24 -11.87
C PHE A 139 21.33 -5.85 -13.17
N LYS A 140 20.55 -5.86 -14.25
CA LYS A 140 21.07 -6.30 -15.53
C LYS A 140 22.18 -5.34 -15.96
N SER A 141 23.36 -5.86 -16.24
CA SER A 141 24.42 -5.09 -16.85
C SER A 141 23.97 -4.65 -18.25
N LYS A 142 24.01 -3.37 -18.56
CA LYS A 142 23.91 -2.93 -19.94
C LYS A 142 25.21 -3.37 -20.64
N LEU A 143 25.12 -4.37 -21.52
CA LEU A 143 26.16 -4.68 -22.51
C LEU A 143 26.21 -3.59 -23.56
#